data_2d990172202f0ca08b46db4f978a3527
#
_entry.id   2d990172202f0ca08b46db4f978a3527
#
_cell.length_a   1.000
_cell.length_b   1.000
_cell.length_c   1.000
_cell.angle_alpha   90.00
_cell.angle_beta   90.00
_cell.angle_gamma   90.00
#
_symmetry.space_group_name_H-M   'P 1'
#
loop_
_entity.id
_entity.type
_entity.pdbx_description
1 polymer ?
#
loop_
_entity_poly.entity_id
_entity_poly.type
_entity_poly.pdbx_seq_one_letter_code
_entity_poly.pdbx_strand_id
1 'polypeptide(L)'
;MKKTIKIPKKKFKIYNPKLKEECGVFGVSNNKDSAALTALGLHALQHRGQEGCGIVTFDGKKYYSEKRFGLVGDNFNKEKVLNSLPGDYAIGHNRYSTTGENTLRNIQPFFADTNAGGIGVAHNGNLT
;
A
#
# COMPACT_ATOMS: atom_id res chain seq x y z
N MET A 1 47.50 0.01 -42.39
CA MET A 1 46.23 0.81 -42.42
C MET A 1 45.28 0.24 -41.38
N LYS A 2 45.03 0.96 -40.28
CA LYS A 2 44.01 0.58 -39.29
C LYS A 2 42.65 1.07 -39.81
N LYS A 3 41.77 0.15 -40.18
CA LYS A 3 40.38 0.47 -40.50
C LYS A 3 39.64 0.81 -39.20
N THR A 4 39.32 2.09 -39.03
CA THR A 4 38.48 2.55 -37.93
C THR A 4 37.02 2.19 -38.24
N ILE A 5 36.46 1.24 -37.52
CA ILE A 5 35.05 0.90 -37.63
C ILE A 5 34.25 2.02 -36.90
N LYS A 6 33.57 2.87 -37.68
CA LYS A 6 32.62 3.82 -37.11
C LYS A 6 31.34 3.08 -36.71
N ILE A 7 31.17 2.87 -35.40
CA ILE A 7 29.91 2.37 -34.86
C ILE A 7 28.91 3.54 -34.96
N PRO A 8 27.77 3.37 -35.66
CA PRO A 8 26.77 4.43 -35.69
C PRO A 8 26.19 4.59 -34.29
N LYS A 9 26.28 5.78 -33.73
CA LYS A 9 25.61 6.17 -32.51
C LYS A 9 24.09 6.18 -32.75
N LYS A 10 23.44 5.02 -32.85
CA LYS A 10 22.01 4.94 -32.68
C LYS A 10 21.75 5.34 -31.24
N LYS A 11 21.16 6.52 -31.03
CA LYS A 11 20.50 6.85 -29.78
C LYS A 11 19.39 5.84 -29.63
N PHE A 12 19.65 4.77 -28.88
CA PHE A 12 18.58 3.99 -28.31
C PHE A 12 17.81 4.96 -27.41
N LYS A 13 16.67 5.43 -27.85
CA LYS A 13 15.65 5.92 -26.93
C LYS A 13 15.32 4.69 -26.08
N ILE A 14 15.96 4.58 -24.92
CA ILE A 14 15.45 3.73 -23.87
C ILE A 14 14.06 4.32 -23.62
N TYR A 15 13.05 3.67 -24.17
CA TYR A 15 11.68 3.87 -23.77
C TYR A 15 11.66 3.36 -22.33
N ASN A 16 11.95 4.28 -21.42
CA ASN A 16 11.64 4.09 -20.02
C ASN A 16 10.15 4.41 -19.92
N PRO A 17 9.24 3.42 -20.01
CA PRO A 17 7.93 3.63 -19.46
C PRO A 17 8.27 4.00 -18.02
N LYS A 18 8.01 5.25 -17.60
CA LYS A 18 7.93 5.54 -16.17
C LYS A 18 6.99 4.48 -15.67
N LEU A 19 7.56 3.44 -15.03
CA LEU A 19 6.79 2.52 -14.22
C LEU A 19 6.06 3.47 -13.29
N LYS A 20 4.79 3.73 -13.57
CA LYS A 20 3.95 4.50 -12.68
C LYS A 20 3.94 3.66 -11.43
N GLU A 21 4.65 4.14 -10.42
CA GLU A 21 4.63 3.51 -9.12
C GLU A 21 3.17 3.50 -8.70
N GLU A 22 2.63 2.31 -8.64
CA GLU A 22 1.24 2.10 -8.28
C GLU A 22 1.20 1.67 -6.83
N CYS A 23 0.05 1.88 -6.18
CA CYS A 23 -0.19 1.53 -4.78
C CYS A 23 0.34 0.14 -4.39
N GLY A 24 0.65 -0.06 -3.12
CA GLY A 24 1.01 -1.36 -2.54
C GLY A 24 -0.14 -1.93 -1.72
N VAL A 25 -0.40 -3.22 -1.86
CA VAL A 25 -1.37 -3.97 -1.06
C VAL A 25 -0.68 -5.13 -0.38
N PHE A 26 -0.98 -5.35 0.90
CA PHE A 26 -0.44 -6.46 1.67
C PHE A 26 -1.50 -7.02 2.61
N GLY A 27 -1.51 -8.32 2.83
CA GLY A 27 -2.47 -8.97 3.71
C GLY A 27 -1.85 -10.09 4.53
N VAL A 28 -2.38 -10.29 5.73
CA VAL A 28 -1.99 -11.35 6.68
C VAL A 28 -3.25 -12.04 7.17
N SER A 29 -3.21 -13.34 7.26
CA SER A 29 -4.31 -14.19 7.71
C SER A 29 -3.84 -15.14 8.80
N ASN A 30 -4.68 -15.31 9.81
CA ASN A 30 -4.49 -16.28 10.90
C ASN A 30 -3.16 -16.09 11.66
N ASN A 31 -2.85 -14.86 12.03
CA ASN A 31 -1.64 -14.54 12.80
C ASN A 31 -1.92 -13.44 13.83
N LYS A 32 -1.55 -13.67 15.09
CA LYS A 32 -1.77 -12.71 16.19
C LYS A 32 -1.08 -11.37 15.97
N ASP A 33 0.02 -11.35 15.24
CA ASP A 33 0.79 -10.15 14.91
C ASP A 33 0.39 -9.56 13.54
N SER A 34 -0.86 -9.82 13.11
CA SER A 34 -1.32 -9.46 11.77
C SER A 34 -1.10 -7.99 11.42
N ALA A 35 -1.38 -7.06 12.35
CA ALA A 35 -1.17 -5.63 12.14
C ALA A 35 0.32 -5.28 11.97
N ALA A 36 1.19 -5.81 12.83
CA ALA A 36 2.63 -5.56 12.79
C ALA A 36 3.26 -6.14 11.51
N LEU A 37 2.87 -7.36 11.13
CA LEU A 37 3.34 -8.00 9.90
C LEU A 37 2.83 -7.27 8.66
N THR A 38 1.60 -6.78 8.69
CA THR A 38 1.05 -5.96 7.60
C THR A 38 1.81 -4.64 7.49
N ALA A 39 2.11 -3.98 8.60
CA ALA A 39 2.94 -2.76 8.60
C ALA A 39 4.33 -3.02 8.02
N LEU A 40 4.98 -4.13 8.36
CA LEU A 40 6.27 -4.53 7.78
C LEU A 40 6.16 -4.79 6.27
N GLY A 41 5.11 -5.49 5.83
CA GLY A 41 4.86 -5.73 4.42
C GLY A 41 4.63 -4.45 3.63
N LEU A 42 3.85 -3.52 4.17
CA LEU A 42 3.65 -2.20 3.57
C LEU A 42 4.93 -1.37 3.56
N HIS A 43 5.76 -1.46 4.60
CA HIS A 43 7.05 -0.79 4.63
C HIS A 43 7.97 -1.32 3.52
N ALA A 44 7.99 -2.62 3.28
CA ALA A 44 8.72 -3.21 2.16
C ALA A 44 8.18 -2.73 0.79
N LEU A 45 6.90 -2.39 0.71
CA LEU A 45 6.24 -1.84 -0.48
C LEU A 45 6.20 -0.30 -0.50
N GLN A 46 6.93 0.38 0.37
CA GLN A 46 6.86 1.84 0.54
C GLN A 46 7.25 2.61 -0.73
N HIS A 47 8.11 2.05 -1.56
CA HIS A 47 8.49 2.61 -2.87
C HIS A 47 7.30 2.70 -3.84
N ARG A 48 6.20 2.00 -3.60
CA ARG A 48 4.99 2.01 -4.44
C ARG A 48 3.99 3.10 -4.06
N GLY A 49 4.06 3.65 -2.85
CA GLY A 49 3.17 4.71 -2.41
C GLY A 49 3.65 5.35 -1.11
N GLN A 50 3.67 6.69 -1.07
CA GLN A 50 4.23 7.47 0.03
C GLN A 50 3.29 8.52 0.59
N GLU A 51 2.12 8.71 -0.02
CA GLU A 51 1.19 9.77 0.37
C GLU A 51 0.34 9.42 1.57
N GLY A 52 0.02 8.17 1.72
CA GLY A 52 -0.77 7.68 2.83
C GLY A 52 -0.73 6.16 2.93
N CYS A 53 -1.08 5.67 4.09
CA CYS A 53 -1.14 4.26 4.38
C CYS A 53 -2.30 3.95 5.33
N GLY A 54 -2.84 2.76 5.21
CA GLY A 54 -3.91 2.30 6.07
C GLY A 54 -3.82 0.81 6.33
N ILE A 55 -4.31 0.41 7.49
CA ILE A 55 -4.45 -0.99 7.89
C ILE A 55 -5.85 -1.18 8.48
N VAL A 56 -6.51 -2.25 8.06
CA VAL A 56 -7.75 -2.75 8.64
C VAL A 56 -7.48 -4.15 9.18
N THR A 57 -7.90 -4.39 10.41
CA THR A 57 -7.82 -5.72 11.05
C THR A 57 -9.20 -6.24 11.41
N PHE A 58 -9.28 -7.55 11.60
CA PHE A 58 -10.49 -8.25 12.01
C PHE A 58 -10.15 -9.28 13.10
N ASP A 59 -10.86 -9.21 14.22
CA ASP A 59 -10.64 -10.09 15.38
C ASP A 59 -11.59 -11.30 15.44
N GLY A 60 -12.36 -11.52 14.37
CA GLY A 60 -13.41 -12.53 14.33
C GLY A 60 -14.81 -11.98 14.66
N LYS A 61 -14.90 -10.75 15.17
CA LYS A 61 -16.16 -10.11 15.56
C LYS A 61 -16.26 -8.68 15.03
N LYS A 62 -15.18 -7.92 15.11
CA LYS A 62 -15.13 -6.50 14.77
C LYS A 62 -13.98 -6.20 13.84
N TYR A 63 -14.16 -5.15 13.08
CA TYR A 63 -13.12 -4.53 12.29
C TYR A 63 -12.55 -3.31 13.01
N TYR A 64 -11.25 -3.10 12.84
CA TYR A 64 -10.51 -1.95 13.36
C TYR A 64 -9.75 -1.34 12.20
N SER A 65 -9.68 -0.02 12.15
CA SER A 65 -9.06 0.69 11.02
C SER A 65 -8.21 1.85 11.52
N GLU A 66 -7.02 1.95 10.98
CA GLU A 66 -6.13 3.08 11.14
C GLU A 66 -5.66 3.58 9.78
N LYS A 67 -5.82 4.88 9.53
CA LYS A 67 -5.41 5.55 8.30
C LYS A 67 -4.54 6.75 8.65
N ARG A 68 -3.46 6.91 7.93
CA ARG A 68 -2.48 7.97 8.16
C ARG A 68 -1.98 8.55 6.85
N PHE A 69 -1.68 9.84 6.85
CA PHE A 69 -0.86 10.45 5.81
C PHE A 69 0.61 10.12 6.03
N GLY A 70 1.36 10.05 4.94
CA GLY A 70 2.80 9.84 4.97
C GLY A 70 3.22 8.37 5.01
N LEU A 71 4.43 8.14 5.53
CA LEU A 71 5.10 6.85 5.45
C LEU A 71 4.63 5.86 6.51
N VAL A 72 4.64 4.59 6.16
CA VAL A 72 4.29 3.49 7.07
C VAL A 72 5.21 3.49 8.31
N GLY A 73 6.52 3.61 8.09
CA GLY A 73 7.50 3.59 9.18
C GLY A 73 7.34 4.71 10.19
N ASP A 74 6.82 5.87 9.78
CA ASP A 74 6.58 6.99 10.68
C ASP A 74 5.27 6.85 11.47
N ASN A 75 4.31 6.13 10.93
CA ASN A 75 2.95 6.06 11.46
C ASN A 75 2.64 4.77 12.22
N PHE A 76 3.16 3.63 11.76
CA PHE A 76 2.87 2.31 12.30
C PHE A 76 4.04 1.69 13.07
N ASN A 77 5.03 2.49 13.45
CA ASN A 77 6.13 2.08 14.33
C ASN A 77 5.81 2.22 15.82
N LYS A 78 4.68 2.82 16.16
CA LYS A 78 4.27 3.08 17.53
C LYS A 78 3.41 1.94 18.04
N GLU A 79 3.78 1.37 19.18
CA GLU A 79 3.04 0.29 19.85
C GLU A 79 1.56 0.66 20.07
N LYS A 80 1.29 1.91 20.47
CA LYS A 80 -0.07 2.41 20.68
C LYS A 80 -0.94 2.28 19.43
N VAL A 81 -0.40 2.54 18.26
CA VAL A 81 -1.14 2.43 16.98
C VAL A 81 -1.38 0.98 16.63
N LEU A 82 -0.38 0.12 16.79
CA LEU A 82 -0.54 -1.32 16.55
C LEU A 82 -1.52 -1.97 17.53
N ASN A 83 -1.53 -1.54 18.78
CA ASN A 83 -2.47 -2.03 19.80
C ASN A 83 -3.92 -1.60 19.53
N SER A 84 -4.14 -0.56 18.75
CA SER A 84 -5.49 -0.16 18.28
C SER A 84 -6.03 -1.05 17.15
N LEU A 85 -5.21 -1.98 16.64
CA LEU A 85 -5.50 -2.87 15.52
C LEU A 85 -5.42 -4.35 15.95
N PRO A 86 -6.27 -4.80 16.90
CA PRO A 86 -6.28 -6.20 17.30
C PRO A 86 -6.85 -7.09 16.20
N GLY A 87 -6.54 -8.38 16.26
CA GLY A 87 -7.10 -9.40 15.39
C GLY A 87 -6.05 -10.23 14.67
N ASP A 88 -6.50 -11.34 14.11
CA ASP A 88 -5.66 -12.33 13.44
C ASP A 88 -5.63 -12.17 11.92
N TYR A 89 -6.42 -11.23 11.40
CA TYR A 89 -6.53 -10.93 9.98
C TYR A 89 -6.27 -9.45 9.77
N ALA A 90 -5.47 -9.11 8.78
CA ALA A 90 -5.19 -7.73 8.43
C ALA A 90 -5.02 -7.56 6.92
N ILE A 91 -5.46 -6.43 6.42
CA ILE A 91 -5.13 -5.94 5.08
C ILE A 91 -4.60 -4.52 5.19
N GLY A 92 -3.66 -4.18 4.36
CA GLY A 92 -3.03 -2.87 4.34
C GLY A 92 -2.82 -2.34 2.94
N HIS A 93 -2.67 -1.04 2.85
CA HIS A 93 -2.52 -0.32 1.59
C HIS A 93 -1.59 0.88 1.72
N ASN A 94 -0.70 1.03 0.76
CA ASN A 94 0.08 2.26 0.53
C ASN A 94 -0.53 3.01 -0.65
N ARG A 95 -0.89 4.27 -0.43
CA ARG A 95 -1.48 5.11 -1.46
C ARG A 95 -0.40 5.84 -2.26
N TYR A 96 -0.52 5.73 -3.58
CA TYR A 96 0.05 6.63 -4.54
C TYR A 96 -1.11 7.34 -5.27
N SER A 97 -1.19 8.66 -5.17
CA SER A 97 -2.29 9.41 -5.75
C SER A 97 -2.02 9.64 -7.24
N THR A 98 -2.86 9.06 -8.08
CA THR A 98 -2.92 9.38 -9.50
C THR A 98 -4.10 10.29 -9.81
N THR A 99 -5.15 10.26 -9.00
CA THR A 99 -6.39 11.04 -9.15
C THR A 99 -7.08 11.21 -7.80
N GLY A 100 -7.75 12.35 -7.60
CA GLY A 100 -8.57 12.62 -6.43
C GLY A 100 -7.88 13.46 -5.35
N GLU A 101 -8.69 14.03 -4.47
CA GLU A 101 -8.21 14.82 -3.35
C GLU A 101 -7.45 13.97 -2.34
N ASN A 102 -6.41 14.57 -1.76
CA ASN A 102 -5.63 13.92 -0.70
C ASN A 102 -6.35 14.06 0.65
N THR A 103 -7.36 13.23 0.85
CA THR A 103 -8.13 13.15 2.09
C THR A 103 -7.99 11.77 2.75
N LEU A 104 -8.13 11.70 4.08
CA LEU A 104 -8.08 10.42 4.80
C LEU A 104 -9.16 9.43 4.32
N ARG A 105 -10.29 9.93 3.83
CA ARG A 105 -11.37 9.09 3.27
C ARG A 105 -10.91 8.28 2.07
N ASN A 106 -9.95 8.79 1.31
CA ASN A 106 -9.45 8.16 0.11
C ASN A 106 -8.30 7.18 0.37
N ILE A 107 -7.81 7.12 1.61
CA ILE A 107 -6.81 6.13 2.00
C ILE A 107 -7.51 4.80 2.23
N GLN A 108 -7.03 3.77 1.55
CA GLN A 108 -7.49 2.40 1.73
C GLN A 108 -6.76 1.71 2.91
N PRO A 109 -7.28 0.59 3.43
CA PRO A 109 -8.48 -0.15 2.98
C PRO A 109 -9.77 0.60 3.24
N PHE A 110 -10.75 0.40 2.38
CA PHE A 110 -12.12 0.82 2.63
C PHE A 110 -12.85 -0.23 3.46
N PHE A 111 -13.75 0.25 4.30
CA PHE A 111 -14.57 -0.60 5.15
C PHE A 111 -16.04 -0.21 5.02
N ALA A 112 -16.91 -1.20 4.97
CA ALA A 112 -18.35 -1.01 4.96
C ALA A 112 -19.05 -2.11 5.76
N ASP A 113 -20.05 -1.72 6.53
CA ASP A 113 -21.01 -2.66 7.11
C ASP A 113 -22.11 -2.96 6.09
N THR A 114 -22.37 -4.24 5.89
CA THR A 114 -23.44 -4.73 5.01
C THR A 114 -24.40 -5.62 5.80
N ASN A 115 -25.56 -5.90 5.22
CA ASN A 115 -26.54 -6.84 5.82
C ASN A 115 -25.96 -8.26 6.01
N ALA A 116 -24.91 -8.60 5.27
CA ALA A 116 -24.21 -9.88 5.37
C ALA A 116 -22.99 -9.84 6.30
N GLY A 117 -22.71 -8.69 6.92
CA GLY A 117 -21.54 -8.44 7.77
C GLY A 117 -20.64 -7.34 7.21
N GLY A 118 -19.54 -7.05 7.90
CA GLY A 118 -18.55 -6.08 7.48
C GLY A 118 -17.67 -6.57 6.34
N ILE A 119 -17.25 -5.66 5.48
CA ILE A 119 -16.29 -5.93 4.39
C ILE A 119 -15.18 -4.89 4.45
N GLY A 120 -13.94 -5.34 4.45
CA GLY A 120 -12.75 -4.51 4.23
C GLY A 120 -12.14 -4.81 2.86
N VAL A 121 -11.87 -3.77 2.08
CA VAL A 121 -11.33 -3.91 0.72
C VAL A 121 -10.14 -2.99 0.50
N ALA A 122 -9.10 -3.54 -0.08
CA ALA A 122 -7.97 -2.79 -0.62
C ALA A 122 -7.68 -3.27 -2.04
N HIS A 123 -7.36 -2.33 -2.93
CA HIS A 123 -7.02 -2.67 -4.30
C HIS A 123 -5.87 -1.81 -4.81
N ASN A 124 -5.14 -2.35 -5.76
CA ASN A 124 -4.09 -1.67 -6.49
C ASN A 124 -4.62 -1.28 -7.87
N GLY A 125 -4.64 0.01 -8.18
CA GLY A 125 -5.14 0.56 -9.44
C GLY A 125 -6.27 1.57 -9.27
N ASN A 126 -6.85 2.02 -10.38
CA ASN A 126 -8.00 2.92 -10.44
C ASN A 126 -9.25 2.15 -10.88
N LEU A 127 -10.33 2.33 -10.13
CA LEU A 127 -11.66 1.94 -10.57
C LEU A 127 -12.22 3.06 -11.45
N THR A 128 -12.60 2.73 -12.65
CA THR A 128 -13.27 3.63 -13.60
C THR A 128 -14.76 3.37 -13.64
#